data_73f4b840783ae914857af25ed0328c97
#
_entry.id   73f4b840783ae914857af25ed0328c97
#
_cell.length_a   1.000
_cell.length_b   1.000
_cell.length_c   1.000
_cell.angle_alpha   90.00
_cell.angle_beta   90.00
_cell.angle_gamma   90.00
#
_symmetry.space_group_name_H-M   'P 1'
#
loop_
_entity.id
_entity.type
_entity.pdbx_description
1 polymer ?
#
loop_
_entity_poly.entity_id
_entity_poly.type
_entity_poly.pdbx_seq_one_letter_code
_entity_poly.pdbx_strand_id
1 'polypeptide(L)'
;MSQKRAVILFVLLLVAVGIATWFFLFWRAPHVSGPLQQEVYVWQRAWTQPVREAVTQHATNFAALAVLRAEISWTTNRQPQLTRANVDYETLAKVRRPIGLALRIGTYAGPFTNDDVAGFITDTANRIVAETRTNGVTLAELQIDFDCAESKLDGYRVWIEAIQRRVAPLPVTITTLPSWLDAPAFRRLAAVTTNYVLQVHSAARPKSSDAAFTLCNPRAARWAVESAGRLGVPFRVALPTYGYLQAFDSNGKFISLSAEGPRPNWPTNALVRKVESDSQELTELVRAWTTSRPAAMRGVIWYRLPVASDKFNWPWPTLQRVMRGE
;
A
#
# COMPACT_ATOMS: atom_id res chain seq x y z
N MET A 1 51.90 28.10 -10.79
CA MET A 1 50.60 27.98 -11.48
C MET A 1 50.25 29.38 -12.00
N SER A 2 49.99 29.55 -13.33
CA SER A 2 49.76 30.91 -13.84
C SER A 2 48.43 31.45 -13.27
N GLN A 3 48.37 32.76 -12.98
CA GLN A 3 47.17 33.46 -12.47
C GLN A 3 45.92 33.12 -13.30
N LYS A 4 46.05 32.95 -14.62
CA LYS A 4 44.95 32.55 -15.51
C LYS A 4 44.38 31.16 -15.16
N ARG A 5 45.22 30.17 -14.81
CA ARG A 5 44.77 28.82 -14.42
C ARG A 5 44.06 28.84 -13.05
N ALA A 6 44.50 29.66 -12.12
CA ALA A 6 43.86 29.85 -10.81
C ALA A 6 42.46 30.45 -10.95
N VAL A 7 42.28 31.46 -11.82
CA VAL A 7 40.97 32.08 -12.08
C VAL A 7 40.00 31.11 -12.76
N ILE A 8 40.47 30.34 -13.73
CA ILE A 8 39.63 29.32 -14.41
C ILE A 8 39.16 28.26 -13.44
N LEU A 9 40.06 27.76 -12.57
CA LEU A 9 39.71 26.78 -11.55
C LEU A 9 38.68 27.31 -10.54
N PHE A 10 38.80 28.58 -10.14
CA PHE A 10 37.86 29.22 -9.24
C PHE A 10 36.47 29.40 -9.87
N VAL A 11 36.40 29.82 -11.13
CA VAL A 11 35.12 29.92 -11.87
C VAL A 11 34.46 28.55 -12.02
N LEU A 12 35.22 27.50 -12.38
CA LEU A 12 34.69 26.13 -12.47
C LEU A 12 34.16 25.61 -11.14
N LEU A 13 34.83 25.94 -10.03
CA LEU A 13 34.39 25.60 -8.68
C LEU A 13 33.06 26.30 -8.34
N LEU A 14 32.94 27.60 -8.63
CA LEU A 14 31.70 28.36 -8.40
C LEU A 14 30.53 27.80 -9.24
N VAL A 15 30.77 27.45 -10.50
CA VAL A 15 29.77 26.83 -11.35
C VAL A 15 29.36 25.46 -10.82
N ALA A 16 30.33 24.63 -10.39
CA ALA A 16 30.05 23.31 -9.81
C ALA A 16 29.25 23.44 -8.50
N VAL A 17 29.60 24.38 -7.62
CA VAL A 17 28.86 24.69 -6.39
C VAL A 17 27.46 25.20 -6.73
N GLY A 18 27.33 26.10 -7.72
CA GLY A 18 26.03 26.61 -8.18
C GLY A 18 25.12 25.48 -8.71
N ILE A 19 25.65 24.58 -9.55
CA ILE A 19 24.95 23.42 -10.07
C ILE A 19 24.56 22.45 -8.92
N ALA A 20 25.47 22.17 -8.01
CA ALA A 20 25.22 21.31 -6.87
C ALA A 20 24.14 21.89 -5.94
N THR A 21 24.18 23.20 -5.68
CA THR A 21 23.20 23.92 -4.87
C THR A 21 21.84 23.95 -5.57
N TRP A 22 21.80 24.22 -6.87
CA TRP A 22 20.59 24.19 -7.67
C TRP A 22 19.97 22.79 -7.67
N PHE A 23 20.78 21.75 -7.92
CA PHE A 23 20.36 20.34 -7.86
C PHE A 23 19.84 19.96 -6.48
N PHE A 24 20.51 20.39 -5.40
CA PHE A 24 20.10 20.12 -4.02
C PHE A 24 18.79 20.81 -3.64
N LEU A 25 18.58 22.06 -4.08
CA LEU A 25 17.40 22.87 -3.77
C LEU A 25 16.17 22.44 -4.61
N PHE A 26 16.36 22.07 -5.87
CA PHE A 26 15.26 21.78 -6.78
C PHE A 26 14.93 20.27 -6.92
N TRP A 27 15.79 19.39 -6.44
CA TRP A 27 15.52 17.94 -6.49
C TRP A 27 14.92 17.39 -5.20
N ARG A 28 14.87 18.14 -4.12
CA ARG A 28 14.19 17.71 -2.90
C ARG A 28 12.72 18.11 -2.94
N ALA A 29 11.84 17.16 -2.62
CA ALA A 29 10.43 17.48 -2.37
C ALA A 29 10.35 18.49 -1.19
N PRO A 30 9.42 19.46 -1.22
CA PRO A 30 9.15 20.29 -0.05
C PRO A 30 8.72 19.42 1.12
N HIS A 31 9.19 19.73 2.34
CA HIS A 31 8.91 18.99 3.55
C HIS A 31 8.00 19.76 4.49
N VAL A 32 7.23 19.01 5.26
CA VAL A 32 6.37 19.51 6.33
C VAL A 32 6.56 18.69 7.60
N SER A 33 6.23 19.28 8.74
CA SER A 33 6.18 18.61 10.05
C SER A 33 4.74 18.55 10.56
N GLY A 34 4.54 17.83 11.66
CA GLY A 34 3.26 17.73 12.37
C GLY A 34 2.64 16.34 12.35
N PRO A 35 1.51 16.15 13.02
CA PRO A 35 0.85 14.85 13.17
C PRO A 35 0.57 14.18 11.83
N LEU A 36 0.78 12.85 11.77
CA LEU A 36 0.41 12.03 10.64
C LEU A 36 -1.07 11.66 10.74
N GLN A 37 -1.81 11.77 9.64
CA GLN A 37 -3.12 11.12 9.55
C GLN A 37 -2.92 9.61 9.63
N GLN A 38 -3.75 8.96 10.46
CA GLN A 38 -3.70 7.53 10.70
C GLN A 38 -4.96 6.90 10.12
N GLU A 39 -4.81 6.03 9.14
CA GLU A 39 -5.90 5.26 8.53
C GLU A 39 -5.65 3.77 8.73
N VAL A 40 -6.63 2.92 8.42
CA VAL A 40 -6.49 1.48 8.59
C VAL A 40 -7.24 0.69 7.54
N TYR A 41 -6.66 -0.43 7.12
CA TYR A 41 -7.34 -1.44 6.33
C TYR A 41 -8.11 -2.41 7.22
N VAL A 42 -9.38 -2.64 6.91
CA VAL A 42 -10.17 -3.79 7.38
C VAL A 42 -10.13 -4.82 6.24
N TRP A 43 -9.17 -5.74 6.31
CA TRP A 43 -8.84 -6.64 5.19
C TRP A 43 -9.39 -8.05 5.36
N GLN A 44 -10.19 -8.29 6.42
CA GLN A 44 -10.79 -9.57 6.72
C GLN A 44 -11.90 -9.91 5.71
N ARG A 45 -11.83 -11.12 5.10
CA ARG A 45 -12.83 -11.59 4.14
C ARG A 45 -14.16 -11.94 4.77
N ALA A 46 -14.16 -12.31 6.04
CA ALA A 46 -15.37 -12.63 6.81
C ALA A 46 -15.43 -11.74 8.05
N TRP A 47 -16.52 -10.99 8.18
CA TRP A 47 -16.78 -10.14 9.34
C TRP A 47 -17.40 -10.96 10.48
N THR A 48 -16.55 -11.77 11.12
CA THR A 48 -16.88 -12.51 12.34
C THR A 48 -17.09 -11.55 13.51
N GLN A 49 -17.57 -12.06 14.63
CA GLN A 49 -17.75 -11.23 15.84
C GLN A 49 -16.47 -10.46 16.23
N PRO A 50 -15.27 -11.07 16.32
CA PRO A 50 -14.04 -10.33 16.61
C PRO A 50 -13.73 -9.18 15.64
N VAL A 51 -14.07 -9.29 14.35
CA VAL A 51 -13.89 -8.22 13.37
C VAL A 51 -14.84 -7.07 13.63
N ARG A 52 -16.14 -7.37 13.86
CA ARG A 52 -17.15 -6.34 14.21
C ARG A 52 -16.78 -5.60 15.49
N GLU A 53 -16.33 -6.33 16.50
CA GLU A 53 -15.87 -5.74 17.78
C GLU A 53 -14.67 -4.82 17.56
N ALA A 54 -13.64 -5.27 16.80
CA ALA A 54 -12.46 -4.46 16.51
C ALA A 54 -12.82 -3.17 15.75
N VAL A 55 -13.71 -3.25 14.76
CA VAL A 55 -14.19 -2.07 14.02
C VAL A 55 -14.95 -1.14 14.96
N THR A 56 -15.89 -1.65 15.75
CA THR A 56 -16.72 -0.85 16.66
C THR A 56 -15.87 -0.14 17.72
N GLN A 57 -14.88 -0.83 18.30
CA GLN A 57 -14.03 -0.30 19.38
C GLN A 57 -12.96 0.66 18.88
N HIS A 58 -12.41 0.43 17.69
CA HIS A 58 -11.18 1.09 17.27
C HIS A 58 -11.32 2.04 16.07
N ALA A 59 -12.43 2.02 15.32
CA ALA A 59 -12.61 2.88 14.14
C ALA A 59 -12.39 4.38 14.43
N THR A 60 -12.79 4.84 15.63
CA THR A 60 -12.66 6.25 16.02
C THR A 60 -11.22 6.72 16.22
N ASN A 61 -10.26 5.80 16.34
CA ASN A 61 -8.84 6.12 16.45
C ASN A 61 -8.21 6.44 15.09
N PHE A 62 -8.94 6.23 14.00
CA PHE A 62 -8.46 6.44 12.64
C PHE A 62 -9.19 7.58 11.95
N ALA A 63 -8.51 8.24 11.02
CA ALA A 63 -9.09 9.28 10.18
C ALA A 63 -10.06 8.69 9.14
N ALA A 64 -9.75 7.51 8.62
CA ALA A 64 -10.58 6.76 7.67
C ALA A 64 -10.31 5.25 7.77
N LEU A 65 -11.23 4.45 7.26
CA LEU A 65 -11.08 3.02 7.09
C LEU A 65 -11.16 2.65 5.60
N ALA A 66 -10.29 1.72 5.15
CA ALA A 66 -10.39 1.11 3.83
C ALA A 66 -10.80 -0.37 3.99
N VAL A 67 -11.95 -0.74 3.44
CA VAL A 67 -12.57 -2.05 3.67
C VAL A 67 -12.47 -2.91 2.44
N LEU A 68 -11.84 -4.09 2.55
CA LEU A 68 -11.84 -5.07 1.46
C LEU A 68 -13.28 -5.51 1.16
N ARG A 69 -13.74 -5.26 -0.08
CA ARG A 69 -15.09 -5.65 -0.49
C ARG A 69 -15.12 -6.81 -1.46
N ALA A 70 -14.13 -6.88 -2.34
CA ALA A 70 -14.06 -7.94 -3.31
C ALA A 70 -12.62 -8.17 -3.80
N GLU A 71 -12.40 -9.39 -4.29
CA GLU A 71 -11.14 -9.80 -4.92
C GLU A 71 -11.46 -10.45 -6.26
N ILE A 72 -10.74 -10.04 -7.31
CA ILE A 72 -10.77 -10.65 -8.63
C ILE A 72 -9.53 -11.52 -8.74
N SER A 73 -9.72 -12.80 -9.06
CA SER A 73 -8.65 -13.74 -9.37
C SER A 73 -8.88 -14.34 -10.76
N TRP A 74 -7.96 -15.14 -11.23
CA TRP A 74 -7.99 -15.69 -12.59
C TRP A 74 -7.89 -17.21 -12.54
N THR A 75 -8.72 -17.89 -13.30
CA THR A 75 -8.60 -19.36 -13.53
C THR A 75 -7.38 -19.64 -14.40
N THR A 76 -7.02 -20.92 -14.49
CA THR A 76 -6.02 -21.44 -15.46
C THR A 76 -6.31 -21.00 -16.89
N ASN A 77 -7.60 -20.91 -17.25
CA ASN A 77 -8.05 -20.46 -18.58
C ASN A 77 -8.17 -18.91 -18.68
N ARG A 78 -7.61 -18.19 -17.71
CA ARG A 78 -7.63 -16.71 -17.64
C ARG A 78 -9.03 -16.09 -17.54
N GLN A 79 -10.01 -16.86 -17.09
CA GLN A 79 -11.35 -16.34 -16.81
C GLN A 79 -11.36 -15.65 -15.45
N PRO A 80 -11.98 -14.45 -15.32
CA PRO A 80 -12.07 -13.76 -14.06
C PRO A 80 -13.01 -14.48 -13.09
N GLN A 81 -12.59 -14.56 -11.83
CA GLN A 81 -13.38 -15.06 -10.71
C GLN A 81 -13.51 -13.98 -9.67
N LEU A 82 -14.74 -13.76 -9.20
CA LEU A 82 -15.04 -12.77 -8.16
C LEU A 82 -15.27 -13.47 -6.82
N THR A 83 -14.44 -13.16 -5.84
CA THR A 83 -14.66 -13.49 -4.43
C THR A 83 -15.10 -12.25 -3.70
N ARG A 84 -16.22 -12.30 -2.98
CA ARG A 84 -16.74 -11.17 -2.19
C ARG A 84 -16.38 -11.36 -0.73
N ALA A 85 -15.91 -10.31 -0.09
CA ALA A 85 -15.81 -10.27 1.36
C ALA A 85 -17.22 -10.16 1.96
N ASN A 86 -17.48 -10.94 3.01
CA ASN A 86 -18.74 -10.87 3.76
C ASN A 86 -18.67 -9.72 4.77
N VAL A 87 -18.91 -8.50 4.30
CA VAL A 87 -18.88 -7.26 5.09
C VAL A 87 -20.18 -7.11 5.89
N ASP A 88 -20.06 -6.78 7.16
CA ASP A 88 -21.19 -6.42 8.04
C ASP A 88 -21.53 -4.95 7.82
N TYR A 89 -22.51 -4.68 6.96
CA TYR A 89 -22.92 -3.32 6.62
C TYR A 89 -23.60 -2.59 7.79
N GLU A 90 -24.26 -3.31 8.69
CA GLU A 90 -24.87 -2.70 9.86
C GLU A 90 -23.81 -2.11 10.80
N THR A 91 -22.73 -2.86 11.05
CA THR A 91 -21.58 -2.36 11.81
C THR A 91 -20.92 -1.20 11.07
N LEU A 92 -20.71 -1.34 9.75
CA LEU A 92 -20.00 -0.34 8.96
C LEU A 92 -20.77 1.00 8.86
N ALA A 93 -22.09 0.96 8.71
CA ALA A 93 -22.93 2.15 8.66
C ALA A 93 -22.93 2.96 9.97
N LYS A 94 -22.64 2.30 11.11
CA LYS A 94 -22.51 2.96 12.43
C LYS A 94 -21.15 3.65 12.62
N VAL A 95 -20.16 3.34 11.78
CA VAL A 95 -18.84 3.98 11.82
C VAL A 95 -18.94 5.42 11.35
N ARG A 96 -18.65 6.37 12.25
CA ARG A 96 -18.68 7.82 11.96
C ARG A 96 -17.30 8.29 11.43
N ARG A 97 -16.77 7.60 10.44
CA ARG A 97 -15.51 7.92 9.76
C ARG A 97 -15.68 7.72 8.25
N PRO A 98 -14.92 8.44 7.43
CA PRO A 98 -14.85 8.17 6.00
C PRO A 98 -14.52 6.71 5.71
N ILE A 99 -15.26 6.08 4.80
CA ILE A 99 -15.08 4.69 4.40
C ILE A 99 -14.61 4.63 2.96
N GLY A 100 -13.45 4.05 2.74
CA GLY A 100 -12.98 3.60 1.43
C GLY A 100 -13.35 2.13 1.20
N LEU A 101 -13.68 1.77 -0.03
CA LEU A 101 -13.78 0.38 -0.45
C LEU A 101 -12.50 -0.05 -1.15
N ALA A 102 -12.01 -1.27 -0.89
CA ALA A 102 -10.93 -1.87 -1.64
C ALA A 102 -11.46 -2.99 -2.56
N LEU A 103 -11.11 -2.90 -3.84
CA LEU A 103 -11.22 -3.97 -4.83
C LEU A 103 -9.81 -4.48 -5.13
N ARG A 104 -9.52 -5.72 -4.72
CA ARG A 104 -8.26 -6.36 -5.04
C ARG A 104 -8.33 -7.05 -6.39
N ILE A 105 -7.30 -6.86 -7.19
CA ILE A 105 -7.11 -7.54 -8.48
C ILE A 105 -5.86 -8.41 -8.37
N GLY A 106 -6.01 -9.71 -8.51
CA GLY A 106 -4.90 -10.66 -8.52
C GLY A 106 -4.01 -10.49 -9.75
N THR A 107 -2.85 -11.11 -9.74
CA THR A 107 -1.87 -11.05 -10.83
C THR A 107 -2.49 -11.40 -12.18
N TYR A 108 -2.47 -10.45 -13.11
CA TYR A 108 -3.02 -10.61 -14.46
C TYR A 108 -1.90 -10.67 -15.50
N ALA A 109 -1.84 -11.76 -16.25
CA ALA A 109 -0.83 -11.98 -17.29
C ALA A 109 -1.34 -11.70 -18.72
N GLY A 110 -2.65 -11.41 -18.89
CA GLY A 110 -3.27 -11.15 -20.20
C GLY A 110 -2.98 -9.78 -20.76
N PRO A 111 -3.47 -9.48 -21.99
CA PRO A 111 -3.39 -8.16 -22.60
C PRO A 111 -4.41 -7.20 -21.94
N PHE A 112 -3.99 -5.97 -21.70
CA PHE A 112 -4.85 -4.91 -21.13
C PHE A 112 -5.86 -4.34 -22.14
N THR A 113 -5.71 -4.71 -23.41
CA THR A 113 -6.65 -4.38 -24.50
C THR A 113 -7.85 -5.32 -24.58
N ASN A 114 -7.99 -6.27 -23.62
CA ASN A 114 -9.15 -7.14 -23.56
C ASN A 114 -10.33 -6.40 -22.95
N ASP A 115 -11.28 -5.99 -23.77
CA ASP A 115 -12.45 -5.22 -23.37
C ASP A 115 -13.37 -5.99 -22.41
N ASP A 116 -13.46 -7.32 -22.53
CA ASP A 116 -14.26 -8.16 -21.62
C ASP A 116 -13.71 -8.11 -20.20
N VAL A 117 -12.38 -8.18 -20.06
CA VAL A 117 -11.72 -8.10 -18.75
C VAL A 117 -11.86 -6.70 -18.17
N ALA A 118 -11.62 -5.67 -18.97
CA ALA A 118 -11.80 -4.28 -18.54
C ALA A 118 -13.25 -3.99 -18.14
N GLY A 119 -14.22 -4.47 -18.92
CA GLY A 119 -15.65 -4.40 -18.64
C GLY A 119 -16.00 -5.10 -17.33
N PHE A 120 -15.54 -6.35 -17.14
CA PHE A 120 -15.79 -7.12 -15.91
C PHE A 120 -15.27 -6.40 -14.66
N ILE A 121 -14.04 -5.85 -14.70
CA ILE A 121 -13.45 -5.12 -13.58
C ILE A 121 -14.25 -3.84 -13.29
N THR A 122 -14.58 -3.08 -14.34
CA THR A 122 -15.31 -1.81 -14.24
C THR A 122 -16.73 -2.02 -13.69
N ASP A 123 -17.43 -3.04 -14.16
CA ASP A 123 -18.80 -3.37 -13.69
C ASP A 123 -18.75 -3.92 -12.25
N THR A 124 -17.71 -4.69 -11.90
CA THR A 124 -17.51 -5.13 -10.51
C THR A 124 -17.30 -3.94 -9.59
N ALA A 125 -16.43 -2.99 -9.97
CA ALA A 125 -16.19 -1.77 -9.21
C ALA A 125 -17.48 -0.98 -8.98
N ASN A 126 -18.28 -0.75 -10.05
CA ASN A 126 -19.55 -0.07 -9.95
C ASN A 126 -20.56 -0.80 -9.05
N ARG A 127 -20.65 -2.12 -9.18
CA ARG A 127 -21.60 -2.94 -8.41
C ARG A 127 -21.29 -2.92 -6.91
N ILE A 128 -20.02 -3.04 -6.50
CA ILE A 128 -19.66 -3.00 -5.07
C ILE A 128 -19.89 -1.61 -4.48
N VAL A 129 -19.67 -0.54 -5.24
CA VAL A 129 -19.97 0.85 -4.83
C VAL A 129 -21.47 1.04 -4.64
N ALA A 130 -22.28 0.65 -5.63
CA ALA A 130 -23.73 0.77 -5.58
C ALA A 130 -24.32 -0.02 -4.41
N GLU A 131 -23.92 -1.27 -4.25
CA GLU A 131 -24.38 -2.14 -3.16
C GLU A 131 -24.05 -1.55 -1.78
N THR A 132 -22.84 -1.02 -1.61
CA THR A 132 -22.44 -0.42 -0.33
C THR A 132 -23.24 0.82 0.01
N ARG A 133 -23.52 1.67 -0.99
CA ARG A 133 -24.40 2.84 -0.82
C ARG A 133 -25.84 2.46 -0.49
N THR A 134 -26.38 1.44 -1.15
CA THR A 134 -27.74 0.91 -0.87
C THR A 134 -27.87 0.41 0.57
N ASN A 135 -26.76 -0.11 1.17
CA ASN A 135 -26.73 -0.51 2.57
C ASN A 135 -26.42 0.65 3.53
N GLY A 136 -26.58 1.89 3.13
CA GLY A 136 -26.50 3.08 4.00
C GLY A 136 -25.08 3.54 4.34
N VAL A 137 -24.05 3.04 3.66
CA VAL A 137 -22.65 3.45 3.91
C VAL A 137 -22.26 4.58 2.97
N THR A 138 -21.82 5.71 3.54
CA THR A 138 -21.25 6.82 2.78
C THR A 138 -19.78 6.54 2.45
N LEU A 139 -19.49 6.50 1.15
CA LEU A 139 -18.16 6.21 0.64
C LEU A 139 -17.35 7.48 0.39
N ALA A 140 -16.08 7.46 0.79
CA ALA A 140 -15.09 8.51 0.54
C ALA A 140 -14.22 8.22 -0.71
N GLU A 141 -13.91 6.95 -0.97
CA GLU A 141 -13.09 6.54 -2.12
C GLU A 141 -13.32 5.08 -2.50
N LEU A 142 -12.92 4.73 -3.72
CA LEU A 142 -12.69 3.35 -4.16
C LEU A 142 -11.19 3.14 -4.35
N GLN A 143 -10.61 2.16 -3.65
CA GLN A 143 -9.22 1.77 -3.82
C GLN A 143 -9.12 0.54 -4.73
N ILE A 144 -8.23 0.60 -5.70
CA ILE A 144 -7.87 -0.53 -6.57
C ILE A 144 -6.51 -1.04 -6.13
N ASP A 145 -6.50 -2.24 -5.57
CA ASP A 145 -5.28 -2.94 -5.13
C ASP A 145 -4.86 -3.96 -6.19
N PHE A 146 -3.84 -3.60 -6.98
CA PHE A 146 -3.38 -4.42 -8.08
C PHE A 146 -1.85 -4.40 -8.22
N ASP A 147 -1.23 -5.54 -7.94
CA ASP A 147 0.21 -5.76 -8.12
C ASP A 147 0.54 -5.97 -9.61
N CYS A 148 0.50 -4.90 -10.38
CA CYS A 148 0.77 -4.89 -11.81
C CYS A 148 2.28 -4.95 -12.09
N ALA A 149 2.68 -5.64 -13.15
CA ALA A 149 4.06 -5.54 -13.65
C ALA A 149 4.32 -4.12 -14.19
N GLU A 150 5.51 -3.56 -13.91
CA GLU A 150 5.90 -2.21 -14.32
C GLU A 150 5.69 -1.96 -15.83
N SER A 151 6.05 -2.94 -16.67
CA SER A 151 5.87 -2.87 -18.12
C SER A 151 4.40 -2.76 -18.58
N LYS A 152 3.43 -2.93 -17.68
CA LYS A 152 1.99 -2.92 -17.97
C LYS A 152 1.24 -1.72 -17.36
N LEU A 153 1.94 -0.78 -16.75
CA LEU A 153 1.33 0.36 -16.06
C LEU A 153 0.52 1.27 -16.98
N ASP A 154 0.88 1.42 -18.26
CA ASP A 154 0.07 2.19 -19.21
C ASP A 154 -1.29 1.51 -19.50
N GLY A 155 -1.33 0.19 -19.57
CA GLY A 155 -2.59 -0.55 -19.66
C GLY A 155 -3.42 -0.44 -18.39
N TYR A 156 -2.78 -0.51 -17.23
CA TYR A 156 -3.44 -0.31 -15.95
C TYR A 156 -4.06 1.09 -15.84
N ARG A 157 -3.39 2.12 -16.35
CA ARG A 157 -3.94 3.48 -16.42
C ARG A 157 -5.28 3.52 -17.19
N VAL A 158 -5.38 2.82 -18.31
CA VAL A 158 -6.63 2.75 -19.10
C VAL A 158 -7.77 2.15 -18.27
N TRP A 159 -7.50 1.09 -17.51
CA TRP A 159 -8.50 0.50 -16.62
C TRP A 159 -8.92 1.48 -15.50
N ILE A 160 -7.98 2.19 -14.90
CA ILE A 160 -8.28 3.18 -13.86
C ILE A 160 -9.16 4.31 -14.41
N GLU A 161 -8.85 4.84 -15.59
CA GLU A 161 -9.67 5.86 -16.25
C GLU A 161 -11.10 5.37 -16.54
N ALA A 162 -11.25 4.09 -16.96
CA ALA A 162 -12.57 3.49 -17.18
C ALA A 162 -13.35 3.35 -15.87
N ILE A 163 -12.70 2.87 -14.80
CA ILE A 163 -13.33 2.76 -13.47
C ILE A 163 -13.75 4.13 -12.95
N GLN A 164 -12.89 5.14 -13.06
CA GLN A 164 -13.20 6.52 -12.63
C GLN A 164 -14.44 7.06 -13.30
N ARG A 165 -14.54 6.94 -14.62
CA ARG A 165 -15.75 7.37 -15.36
C ARG A 165 -17.00 6.65 -14.87
N ARG A 166 -16.89 5.36 -14.53
CA ARG A 166 -18.04 4.52 -14.14
C ARG A 166 -18.54 4.78 -12.73
N VAL A 167 -17.64 5.09 -11.79
CA VAL A 167 -17.98 5.31 -10.36
C VAL A 167 -18.10 6.79 -9.98
N ALA A 168 -17.88 7.70 -10.93
CA ALA A 168 -17.95 9.14 -10.67
C ALA A 168 -19.23 9.52 -9.90
N PRO A 169 -19.19 10.50 -8.98
CA PRO A 169 -18.05 11.35 -8.63
C PRO A 169 -17.12 10.76 -7.54
N LEU A 170 -17.19 9.44 -7.24
CA LEU A 170 -16.38 8.82 -6.20
C LEU A 170 -14.89 8.82 -6.62
N PRO A 171 -13.96 9.36 -5.81
CA PRO A 171 -12.54 9.31 -6.09
C PRO A 171 -12.02 7.87 -6.19
N VAL A 172 -11.11 7.62 -7.12
CA VAL A 172 -10.41 6.34 -7.25
C VAL A 172 -8.95 6.50 -6.86
N THR A 173 -8.52 5.67 -5.92
CA THR A 173 -7.15 5.56 -5.41
C THR A 173 -6.56 4.22 -5.86
N ILE A 174 -5.25 4.15 -6.03
CA ILE A 174 -4.55 2.90 -6.35
C ILE A 174 -3.53 2.57 -5.27
N THR A 175 -3.25 1.28 -5.04
CA THR A 175 -2.04 0.85 -4.36
C THR A 175 -0.87 0.83 -5.34
N THR A 176 0.33 1.12 -4.87
CA THR A 176 1.53 1.26 -5.70
C THR A 176 2.73 0.61 -5.03
N LEU A 177 3.64 0.10 -5.85
CA LEU A 177 4.87 -0.52 -5.39
C LEU A 177 6.06 0.46 -5.50
N PRO A 178 7.04 0.40 -4.59
CA PRO A 178 8.25 1.21 -4.67
C PRO A 178 9.01 1.06 -6.00
N SER A 179 8.94 -0.12 -6.62
CA SER A 179 9.59 -0.38 -7.92
C SER A 179 9.03 0.45 -9.08
N TRP A 180 7.83 1.02 -8.94
CA TRP A 180 7.22 1.81 -10.02
C TRP A 180 7.64 3.29 -10.01
N LEU A 181 8.19 3.78 -8.89
CA LEU A 181 8.37 5.23 -8.63
C LEU A 181 9.24 5.95 -9.68
N ASP A 182 10.21 5.26 -10.26
CA ASP A 182 11.09 5.83 -11.27
C ASP A 182 10.56 5.64 -12.72
N ALA A 183 9.50 4.84 -12.91
CA ALA A 183 8.94 4.54 -14.22
C ALA A 183 8.14 5.73 -14.79
N PRO A 184 8.40 6.19 -16.01
CA PRO A 184 7.59 7.23 -16.66
C PRO A 184 6.12 6.84 -16.80
N ALA A 185 5.80 5.55 -16.97
CA ALA A 185 4.46 5.02 -17.03
C ALA A 185 3.72 5.21 -15.68
N PHE A 186 4.43 5.08 -14.54
CA PHE A 186 3.83 5.37 -13.24
C PHE A 186 3.48 6.84 -13.07
N ARG A 187 4.31 7.76 -13.54
CA ARG A 187 3.98 9.20 -13.51
C ARG A 187 2.69 9.50 -14.25
N ARG A 188 2.46 8.86 -15.41
CA ARG A 188 1.21 8.99 -16.18
C ARG A 188 0.02 8.38 -15.43
N LEU A 189 0.19 7.22 -14.80
CA LEU A 189 -0.83 6.57 -13.99
C LEU A 189 -1.18 7.41 -12.74
N ALA A 190 -0.18 7.89 -12.00
CA ALA A 190 -0.39 8.71 -10.81
C ALA A 190 -1.08 10.05 -11.12
N ALA A 191 -0.81 10.62 -12.30
CA ALA A 191 -1.42 11.89 -12.73
C ALA A 191 -2.93 11.80 -12.98
N VAL A 192 -3.47 10.61 -13.27
CA VAL A 192 -4.92 10.42 -13.43
C VAL A 192 -5.63 10.08 -12.14
N THR A 193 -4.92 9.82 -11.04
CA THR A 193 -5.49 9.57 -9.71
C THR A 193 -5.42 10.81 -8.84
N THR A 194 -6.35 10.95 -7.89
CA THR A 194 -6.31 12.08 -6.93
C THR A 194 -5.27 11.86 -5.84
N ASN A 195 -4.99 10.61 -5.52
CA ASN A 195 -3.98 10.15 -4.57
C ASN A 195 -3.68 8.67 -4.80
N TYR A 196 -2.62 8.16 -4.15
CA TYR A 196 -2.30 6.73 -4.16
C TYR A 196 -1.80 6.27 -2.79
N VAL A 197 -1.74 4.94 -2.60
CA VAL A 197 -1.18 4.30 -1.41
C VAL A 197 0.13 3.63 -1.78
N LEU A 198 1.24 4.11 -1.24
CA LEU A 198 2.56 3.52 -1.43
C LEU A 198 2.76 2.36 -0.45
N GLN A 199 2.81 1.14 -0.95
CA GLN A 199 3.04 -0.06 -0.16
C GLN A 199 4.55 -0.28 0.04
N VAL A 200 5.05 -0.02 1.25
CA VAL A 200 6.49 -0.17 1.59
C VAL A 200 6.80 -1.46 2.35
N HIS A 201 5.85 -2.38 2.41
CA HIS A 201 6.01 -3.68 3.07
C HIS A 201 5.80 -4.83 2.10
N SER A 202 6.29 -6.03 2.45
CA SER A 202 6.21 -7.25 1.63
C SER A 202 6.75 -7.10 0.21
N ALA A 203 7.66 -6.16 0.00
CA ALA A 203 8.20 -5.85 -1.33
C ALA A 203 9.14 -6.92 -1.90
N ALA A 204 9.62 -7.85 -1.07
CA ALA A 204 10.56 -8.89 -1.48
C ALA A 204 10.11 -10.27 -1.02
N ARG A 205 10.52 -11.30 -1.77
CA ARG A 205 10.44 -12.70 -1.33
C ARG A 205 11.76 -13.11 -0.66
N PRO A 206 11.73 -13.98 0.38
CA PRO A 206 12.96 -14.50 0.95
C PRO A 206 13.70 -15.34 -0.11
N LYS A 207 15.02 -15.15 -0.19
CA LYS A 207 15.87 -15.91 -1.14
C LYS A 207 16.12 -17.33 -0.66
N SER A 208 16.33 -17.51 0.66
CA SER A 208 16.59 -18.80 1.30
C SER A 208 16.10 -18.75 2.75
N SER A 209 16.10 -19.91 3.41
CA SER A 209 15.78 -20.03 4.84
C SER A 209 16.69 -19.21 5.73
N ASP A 210 17.97 -19.05 5.36
CA ASP A 210 19.00 -18.37 6.16
C ASP A 210 19.12 -16.87 5.85
N ALA A 211 18.48 -16.42 4.78
CA ALA A 211 18.52 -15.01 4.41
C ALA A 211 17.78 -14.16 5.44
N ALA A 212 18.41 -13.05 5.87
CA ALA A 212 17.74 -12.04 6.66
C ALA A 212 16.52 -11.50 5.87
N PHE A 213 15.41 -11.40 6.57
CA PHE A 213 14.16 -10.93 5.96
C PHE A 213 13.39 -10.05 6.95
N THR A 214 12.93 -8.92 6.47
CA THR A 214 12.00 -8.03 7.19
C THR A 214 10.80 -7.71 6.35
N LEU A 215 9.63 -7.59 6.98
CA LEU A 215 8.38 -7.21 6.30
C LEU A 215 8.41 -5.77 5.78
N CYS A 216 9.04 -4.88 6.50
CA CYS A 216 9.24 -3.49 6.12
C CYS A 216 10.67 -3.09 6.42
N ASN A 217 11.46 -2.81 5.42
CA ASN A 217 12.81 -2.28 5.60
C ASN A 217 12.74 -0.76 5.79
N PRO A 218 13.10 -0.21 6.96
CA PRO A 218 12.94 1.21 7.25
C PRO A 218 13.74 2.13 6.31
N ARG A 219 14.93 1.70 5.91
CA ARG A 219 15.77 2.48 4.98
C ARG A 219 15.14 2.53 3.58
N ALA A 220 14.66 1.39 3.08
CA ALA A 220 13.96 1.31 1.80
C ALA A 220 12.65 2.10 1.84
N ALA A 221 11.89 2.03 2.95
CA ALA A 221 10.66 2.79 3.13
C ALA A 221 10.92 4.31 3.09
N ARG A 222 11.95 4.81 3.77
CA ARG A 222 12.34 6.23 3.72
C ARG A 222 12.70 6.66 2.32
N TRP A 223 13.52 5.87 1.61
CA TRP A 223 13.88 6.16 0.22
C TRP A 223 12.65 6.22 -0.69
N ALA A 224 11.74 5.26 -0.57
CA ALA A 224 10.52 5.21 -1.36
C ALA A 224 9.62 6.42 -1.10
N VAL A 225 9.47 6.83 0.16
CA VAL A 225 8.68 8.02 0.55
C VAL A 225 9.28 9.31 -0.04
N GLU A 226 10.61 9.48 0.02
CA GLU A 226 11.29 10.62 -0.60
C GLU A 226 11.12 10.61 -2.13
N SER A 227 11.22 9.45 -2.76
CA SER A 227 11.02 9.29 -4.21
C SER A 227 9.58 9.62 -4.62
N ALA A 228 8.60 9.11 -3.86
CA ALA A 228 7.18 9.44 -4.05
C ALA A 228 6.89 10.94 -3.85
N GLY A 229 7.54 11.57 -2.86
CA GLY A 229 7.42 13.00 -2.62
C GLY A 229 7.81 13.87 -3.81
N ARG A 230 8.81 13.45 -4.59
CA ARG A 230 9.24 14.16 -5.81
C ARG A 230 8.23 14.14 -6.95
N LEU A 231 7.28 13.20 -6.94
CA LEU A 231 6.20 13.18 -7.94
C LEU A 231 5.16 14.26 -7.71
N GLY A 232 5.05 14.81 -6.49
CA GLY A 232 4.11 15.87 -6.15
C GLY A 232 2.65 15.44 -6.07
N VAL A 233 2.31 14.20 -6.39
CA VAL A 233 0.95 13.65 -6.25
C VAL A 233 0.74 13.23 -4.80
N PRO A 234 -0.38 13.60 -4.16
CA PRO A 234 -0.66 13.19 -2.78
C PRO A 234 -0.65 11.68 -2.59
N PHE A 235 -0.08 11.21 -1.48
CA PHE A 235 -0.04 9.77 -1.17
C PHE A 235 -0.10 9.48 0.33
N ARG A 236 -0.50 8.25 0.64
CA ARG A 236 -0.42 7.63 1.96
C ARG A 236 0.59 6.49 1.91
N VAL A 237 1.16 6.13 3.05
CA VAL A 237 2.14 5.03 3.14
C VAL A 237 1.50 3.86 3.87
N ALA A 238 1.44 2.69 3.22
CA ALA A 238 0.96 1.48 3.86
C ALA A 238 2.07 0.85 4.71
N LEU A 239 1.80 0.72 6.02
CA LEU A 239 2.68 0.11 7.01
C LEU A 239 2.06 -1.19 7.55
N PRO A 240 2.86 -2.26 7.76
CA PRO A 240 2.35 -3.54 8.21
C PRO A 240 2.16 -3.57 9.72
N THR A 241 1.07 -4.21 10.17
CA THR A 241 0.84 -4.58 11.58
C THR A 241 0.91 -6.09 11.79
N TYR A 242 1.16 -6.85 10.74
CA TYR A 242 0.99 -8.29 10.67
C TYR A 242 2.32 -9.04 10.54
N GLY A 243 2.22 -10.35 10.67
CA GLY A 243 3.28 -11.30 10.36
C GLY A 243 2.74 -12.45 9.51
N TYR A 244 3.61 -13.38 9.16
CA TYR A 244 3.25 -14.61 8.47
C TYR A 244 4.29 -15.73 8.70
N LEU A 245 3.88 -16.93 8.33
CA LEU A 245 4.78 -18.08 8.27
C LEU A 245 5.36 -18.20 6.85
N GLN A 246 6.67 -18.39 6.77
CA GLN A 246 7.38 -18.73 5.54
C GLN A 246 7.77 -20.20 5.60
N ALA A 247 7.50 -20.94 4.54
CA ALA A 247 7.92 -22.32 4.39
C ALA A 247 9.02 -22.46 3.35
N PHE A 248 10.02 -23.28 3.66
CA PHE A 248 11.13 -23.61 2.80
C PHE A 248 11.27 -25.14 2.72
N ASP A 249 11.81 -25.65 1.63
CA ASP A 249 12.15 -27.07 1.51
C ASP A 249 13.40 -27.40 2.33
N SER A 250 13.78 -28.67 2.35
CA SER A 250 14.97 -29.17 3.06
C SER A 250 16.28 -28.55 2.56
N ASN A 251 16.32 -27.95 1.38
CA ASN A 251 17.46 -27.26 0.80
C ASN A 251 17.42 -25.75 1.07
N GLY A 252 16.46 -25.29 1.86
CA GLY A 252 16.28 -23.87 2.19
C GLY A 252 15.63 -23.04 1.07
N LYS A 253 15.08 -23.64 0.02
CA LYS A 253 14.38 -22.94 -1.07
C LYS A 253 12.96 -22.59 -0.63
N PHE A 254 12.55 -21.35 -0.91
CA PHE A 254 11.21 -20.86 -0.58
C PHE A 254 10.10 -21.65 -1.30
N ILE A 255 9.13 -22.14 -0.53
CA ILE A 255 7.94 -22.84 -1.01
C ILE A 255 6.76 -21.86 -1.14
N SER A 256 6.33 -21.32 0.01
CA SER A 256 5.18 -20.41 0.09
C SER A 256 5.11 -19.69 1.43
N LEU A 257 4.13 -18.80 1.57
CA LEU A 257 3.82 -18.13 2.83
C LEU A 257 2.35 -18.35 3.23
N SER A 258 2.06 -18.20 4.53
CA SER A 258 0.70 -18.20 5.08
C SER A 258 0.55 -17.03 6.04
N ALA A 259 -0.29 -16.06 5.65
CA ALA A 259 -0.59 -14.86 6.44
C ALA A 259 -1.96 -14.94 7.14
N GLU A 260 -2.87 -15.77 6.61
CA GLU A 260 -4.25 -15.88 7.07
C GLU A 260 -4.78 -17.29 6.87
N GLY A 261 -5.78 -17.66 7.68
CA GLY A 261 -6.47 -18.92 7.53
C GLY A 261 -5.74 -20.15 8.10
N PRO A 262 -6.21 -21.34 7.81
CA PRO A 262 -5.56 -22.56 8.26
C PRO A 262 -4.17 -22.66 7.62
N ARG A 263 -3.24 -23.25 8.38
CA ARG A 263 -1.88 -23.51 7.89
C ARG A 263 -1.95 -24.33 6.61
N PRO A 264 -1.27 -23.92 5.53
CA PRO A 264 -1.20 -24.74 4.31
C PRO A 264 -0.62 -26.12 4.60
N ASN A 265 -1.02 -27.11 3.80
CA ASN A 265 -0.50 -28.46 3.91
C ASN A 265 0.94 -28.51 3.32
N TRP A 266 1.91 -28.03 4.10
CA TRP A 266 3.32 -28.09 3.72
C TRP A 266 3.90 -29.49 3.96
N PRO A 267 4.95 -29.87 3.22
CA PRO A 267 5.67 -31.12 3.50
C PRO A 267 6.09 -31.22 4.97
N THR A 268 6.11 -32.42 5.55
CA THR A 268 6.46 -32.62 6.96
C THR A 268 7.89 -32.21 7.31
N ASN A 269 8.78 -32.23 6.32
CA ASN A 269 10.18 -31.79 6.43
C ASN A 269 10.38 -30.32 6.03
N ALA A 270 9.31 -29.55 5.83
CA ALA A 270 9.43 -28.13 5.52
C ALA A 270 9.98 -27.36 6.73
N LEU A 271 10.97 -26.51 6.48
CA LEU A 271 11.47 -25.55 7.45
C LEU A 271 10.49 -24.37 7.49
N VAL A 272 9.95 -24.06 8.67
CA VAL A 272 8.97 -22.98 8.84
C VAL A 272 9.55 -21.88 9.71
N ARG A 273 9.55 -20.66 9.19
CA ARG A 273 9.96 -19.44 9.91
C ARG A 273 8.79 -18.50 10.08
N LYS A 274 8.62 -17.97 11.30
CA LYS A 274 7.70 -16.86 11.58
C LYS A 274 8.41 -15.54 11.29
N VAL A 275 7.75 -14.63 10.61
CA VAL A 275 8.18 -13.25 10.37
C VAL A 275 7.10 -12.33 10.87
N GLU A 276 7.47 -11.30 11.60
CA GLU A 276 6.56 -10.30 12.15
C GLU A 276 7.08 -8.89 11.82
N SER A 277 6.15 -7.94 11.79
CA SER A 277 6.50 -6.53 11.68
C SER A 277 7.20 -6.07 12.96
N ASP A 278 8.30 -5.36 12.82
CA ASP A 278 9.04 -4.79 13.95
C ASP A 278 8.37 -3.47 14.38
N SER A 279 7.76 -3.48 15.57
CA SER A 279 7.06 -2.31 16.10
C SER A 279 8.00 -1.16 16.45
N GLN A 280 9.24 -1.44 16.87
CA GLN A 280 10.23 -0.42 17.19
C GLN A 280 10.70 0.32 15.92
N GLU A 281 11.06 -0.44 14.88
CA GLU A 281 11.44 0.15 13.58
C GLU A 281 10.33 1.00 12.98
N LEU A 282 9.06 0.57 13.11
CA LEU A 282 7.92 1.35 12.60
C LEU A 282 7.61 2.57 13.47
N THR A 283 7.83 2.50 14.79
CA THR A 283 7.76 3.67 15.68
C THR A 283 8.77 4.74 15.25
N GLU A 284 10.00 4.34 14.94
CA GLU A 284 11.03 5.27 14.46
C GLU A 284 10.66 5.91 13.11
N LEU A 285 10.02 5.17 12.19
CA LEU A 285 9.51 5.72 10.94
C LEU A 285 8.41 6.77 11.19
N VAL A 286 7.44 6.45 12.04
CA VAL A 286 6.35 7.37 12.42
C VAL A 286 6.90 8.65 13.04
N ARG A 287 7.84 8.54 13.98
CA ARG A 287 8.52 9.71 14.59
C ARG A 287 9.24 10.55 13.54
N ALA A 288 10.03 9.91 12.67
CA ALA A 288 10.78 10.60 11.64
C ALA A 288 9.84 11.39 10.70
N TRP A 289 8.76 10.77 10.23
CA TRP A 289 7.79 11.42 9.33
C TRP A 289 6.90 12.45 10.04
N THR A 290 6.69 12.34 11.34
CA THR A 290 6.05 13.39 12.14
C THR A 290 6.94 14.62 12.21
N THR A 291 8.24 14.43 12.35
CA THR A 291 9.24 15.50 12.42
C THR A 291 9.48 16.14 11.06
N SER A 292 9.60 15.33 9.99
CA SER A 292 9.85 15.81 8.63
C SER A 292 9.45 14.77 7.60
N ARG A 293 8.56 15.14 6.68
CA ARG A 293 8.12 14.31 5.56
C ARG A 293 7.87 15.14 4.31
N PRO A 294 7.91 14.55 3.11
CA PRO A 294 7.48 15.22 1.89
C PRO A 294 6.05 15.77 2.04
N ALA A 295 5.80 16.99 1.60
CA ALA A 295 4.49 17.66 1.71
C ALA A 295 3.37 16.88 1.00
N ALA A 296 3.70 16.07 -0.01
CA ALA A 296 2.76 15.19 -0.70
C ALA A 296 2.33 13.97 0.16
N MET A 297 3.08 13.59 1.19
CA MET A 297 2.71 12.52 2.11
C MET A 297 1.63 12.99 3.08
N ARG A 298 0.40 12.49 2.90
CA ARG A 298 -0.77 12.85 3.72
C ARG A 298 -0.84 12.13 5.05
N GLY A 299 -0.34 10.90 5.13
CA GLY A 299 -0.39 10.09 6.33
C GLY A 299 0.04 8.65 6.09
N VAL A 300 -0.33 7.79 7.02
CA VAL A 300 -0.09 6.35 6.95
C VAL A 300 -1.42 5.60 6.97
N ILE A 301 -1.43 4.43 6.35
CA ILE A 301 -2.54 3.48 6.43
C ILE A 301 -2.01 2.14 6.90
N TRP A 302 -2.55 1.64 8.01
CA TRP A 302 -2.08 0.41 8.66
C TRP A 302 -2.66 -0.83 8.00
N TYR A 303 -1.84 -1.71 7.55
CA TYR A 303 -2.24 -2.99 7.00
C TYR A 303 -1.88 -4.09 8.00
N ARG A 304 -2.84 -4.55 8.80
CA ARG A 304 -4.29 -4.33 8.84
C ARG A 304 -4.79 -4.06 10.27
N LEU A 305 -6.09 -3.74 10.42
CA LEU A 305 -6.73 -3.59 11.74
C LEU A 305 -6.47 -4.83 12.60
N PRO A 306 -5.90 -4.69 13.80
CA PRO A 306 -5.78 -5.78 14.76
C PRO A 306 -7.14 -6.36 15.14
N VAL A 307 -7.26 -7.67 15.03
CA VAL A 307 -8.46 -8.44 15.41
C VAL A 307 -8.04 -9.53 16.38
N ALA A 308 -8.78 -9.73 17.46
CA ALA A 308 -8.42 -10.65 18.53
C ALA A 308 -8.22 -12.11 18.05
N SER A 309 -8.90 -12.52 16.98
CA SER A 309 -8.74 -13.85 16.38
C SER A 309 -7.52 -13.99 15.45
N ASP A 310 -6.84 -12.90 15.11
CA ASP A 310 -5.68 -12.91 14.21
C ASP A 310 -4.37 -13.11 14.97
N LYS A 311 -3.84 -14.33 14.91
CA LYS A 311 -2.60 -14.72 15.62
C LYS A 311 -1.31 -14.11 15.04
N PHE A 312 -1.39 -13.54 13.85
CA PHE A 312 -0.24 -12.96 13.15
C PHE A 312 -0.29 -11.43 13.10
N ASN A 313 -1.26 -10.80 13.76
CA ASN A 313 -1.33 -9.36 13.85
C ASN A 313 -0.86 -8.88 15.23
N TRP A 314 -0.41 -7.63 15.31
CA TRP A 314 -0.15 -7.00 16.59
C TRP A 314 -1.42 -6.95 17.44
N PRO A 315 -1.29 -7.02 18.78
CA PRO A 315 -2.40 -6.64 19.64
C PRO A 315 -2.61 -5.12 19.55
N TRP A 316 -3.86 -4.69 19.76
CA TRP A 316 -4.24 -3.29 19.69
C TRP A 316 -3.33 -2.33 20.48
N PRO A 317 -2.90 -2.61 21.73
CA PRO A 317 -2.03 -1.71 22.49
C PRO A 317 -0.66 -1.47 21.79
N THR A 318 -0.15 -2.44 21.04
CA THR A 318 1.09 -2.27 20.28
C THR A 318 0.88 -1.28 19.13
N LEU A 319 -0.16 -1.47 18.32
CA LEU A 319 -0.46 -0.52 17.25
C LEU A 319 -0.69 0.89 17.80
N GLN A 320 -1.42 1.02 18.91
CA GLN A 320 -1.72 2.31 19.53
C GLN A 320 -0.45 3.06 19.94
N ARG A 321 0.55 2.39 20.52
CA ARG A 321 1.85 2.99 20.86
C ARG A 321 2.59 3.44 19.62
N VAL A 322 2.70 2.57 18.62
CA VAL A 322 3.39 2.89 17.36
C VAL A 322 2.76 4.09 16.67
N MET A 323 1.43 4.17 16.62
CA MET A 323 0.70 5.32 16.05
C MET A 323 1.06 6.65 16.73
N ARG A 324 1.35 6.61 18.04
CA ARG A 324 1.78 7.79 18.83
C ARG A 324 3.28 8.07 18.72
N GLY A 325 4.03 7.16 18.13
CA GLY A 325 5.49 7.22 18.11
C GLY A 325 6.12 6.91 19.49
N GLU A 326 5.50 6.04 20.29
CA GLU A 326 5.92 5.67 21.66
C GLU A 326 6.63 4.31 21.69
#